data_3461b5912adf61e5b81a90f615d2d5b5
#
_entry.id   3461b5912adf61e5b81a90f615d2d5b5
#
_cell.length_a   1.000
_cell.length_b   1.000
_cell.length_c   1.000
_cell.angle_alpha   90.00
_cell.angle_beta   90.00
_cell.angle_gamma   90.00
#
_symmetry.space_group_name_H-M   'P 1'
#
loop_
_entity.id
_entity.type
_entity.pdbx_description
1 polymer ?
#
loop_
_entity_poly.entity_id
_entity_poly.type
_entity_poly.pdbx_seq_one_letter_code
_entity_poly.pdbx_strand_id
1 'polypeptide(L)'
;MPIPPHRRSTVPVTPHAPRRGRARTLRAGGIALVATLTLALGACGGSGSGGAEADRPGTTRTSGAGTADRVPARPSAGCGTSTVRAGQERVTIESGGQERWFLRHVPPAHDGRTPVPLVLDFHGYSEGAEVHTQMSKLGEFGDTEGFVTLFPQGTGPVPRWDFGLDPGSADVTFARDLLELAGRTLCIDEARVYVTGLSNGAFFTSILACVLADRIAAVAPVAGVRAIDGCDPARPVPVVAFHGTADTFVTFDGSPGTGASRLPAPDGSGRTLGELGGDRAPVLGTPVPEHLRRWAQRNGCRTEPRERRVADDVTRVAWPCPDGAEVLLYRIEGGGHSWPGSDFSAGIEGIVGRTTMSISANEVMWEFFQAHPLRRPR
;
A
#
# COMPACT_ATOMS: atom_id res chain seq x y z
N MET A 1 2.01 35.91 57.14
CA MET A 1 3.06 36.67 56.42
C MET A 1 2.73 36.57 54.93
N PRO A 2 2.39 37.66 54.21
CA PRO A 2 2.07 37.65 52.80
C PRO A 2 3.33 37.80 51.96
N ILE A 3 3.39 37.04 50.85
CA ILE A 3 4.45 37.01 49.84
C ILE A 3 4.29 38.24 48.89
N PRO A 4 5.36 38.98 48.54
CA PRO A 4 5.26 40.14 47.66
C PRO A 4 5.18 39.74 46.17
N PRO A 5 4.60 40.59 45.30
CA PRO A 5 4.42 40.31 43.88
C PRO A 5 5.70 40.55 43.05
N HIS A 6 5.98 39.59 42.13
CA HIS A 6 7.08 39.72 41.18
C HIS A 6 6.78 40.77 40.09
N ARG A 7 7.71 41.69 39.91
CA ARG A 7 7.76 42.69 38.81
C ARG A 7 7.96 41.97 37.46
N ARG A 8 7.12 42.29 36.52
CA ARG A 8 7.33 41.95 35.09
C ARG A 8 8.31 42.95 34.47
N SER A 9 9.43 42.47 33.98
CA SER A 9 10.34 43.23 33.11
C SER A 9 9.84 43.14 31.66
N THR A 10 9.50 44.28 31.09
CA THR A 10 9.20 44.42 29.66
C THR A 10 10.47 44.79 28.92
N VAL A 11 10.91 43.96 27.99
CA VAL A 11 12.01 44.23 27.05
C VAL A 11 11.39 44.79 25.75
N PRO A 12 11.85 45.94 25.22
CA PRO A 12 11.30 46.48 23.98
C PRO A 12 11.81 45.72 22.75
N VAL A 13 10.89 45.30 21.88
CA VAL A 13 11.15 44.69 20.58
C VAL A 13 11.31 45.80 19.54
N THR A 14 12.48 45.91 18.95
CA THR A 14 12.73 46.77 17.78
C THR A 14 12.39 46.07 16.49
N PRO A 15 11.67 46.68 15.54
CA PRO A 15 11.34 46.05 14.27
C PRO A 15 12.52 46.11 13.29
N HIS A 16 12.90 44.95 12.73
CA HIS A 16 13.86 44.86 11.63
C HIS A 16 13.16 45.10 10.28
N ALA A 17 13.68 46.02 9.50
CA ALA A 17 13.25 46.33 8.14
C ALA A 17 13.73 45.26 7.13
N PRO A 18 12.96 44.98 6.07
CA PRO A 18 13.34 43.97 5.09
C PRO A 18 14.41 44.47 4.11
N ARG A 19 15.48 43.70 3.94
CA ARG A 19 16.50 43.91 2.91
C ARG A 19 15.95 43.51 1.54
N ARG A 20 15.93 44.46 0.61
CA ARG A 20 15.65 44.27 -0.82
C ARG A 20 16.79 43.48 -1.47
N GLY A 21 16.52 42.23 -1.91
CA GLY A 21 17.40 41.44 -2.75
C GLY A 21 17.26 41.85 -4.21
N ARG A 22 18.38 42.08 -4.88
CA ARG A 22 18.49 42.40 -6.30
C ARG A 22 18.20 41.15 -7.14
N ALA A 23 17.23 41.24 -8.06
CA ALA A 23 17.00 40.29 -9.12
C ALA A 23 18.16 40.26 -10.11
N ARG A 24 18.76 39.09 -10.33
CA ARG A 24 19.66 38.80 -11.46
C ARG A 24 18.86 38.10 -12.54
N THR A 25 18.67 38.79 -13.64
CA THR A 25 18.15 38.23 -14.91
C THR A 25 19.21 37.33 -15.53
N LEU A 26 18.88 36.03 -15.70
CA LEU A 26 19.62 35.09 -16.53
C LEU A 26 18.93 34.99 -17.89
N ARG A 27 19.70 35.35 -18.95
CA ARG A 27 19.29 35.23 -20.35
C ARG A 27 19.23 33.75 -20.76
N ALA A 28 18.14 33.38 -21.37
CA ALA A 28 17.95 32.08 -22.08
C ALA A 28 18.74 32.14 -23.39
N GLY A 29 19.64 31.17 -23.59
CA GLY A 29 20.25 30.81 -24.87
C GLY A 29 19.62 29.55 -25.40
N GLY A 30 18.82 29.67 -26.43
CA GLY A 30 18.26 28.52 -27.14
C GLY A 30 19.29 27.93 -28.11
N ILE A 31 19.39 26.60 -28.14
CA ILE A 31 19.98 25.84 -29.22
C ILE A 31 18.94 24.84 -29.68
N ALA A 32 18.39 25.06 -30.88
CA ALA A 32 17.53 24.12 -31.56
C ALA A 32 18.44 23.15 -32.38
N LEU A 33 18.31 21.87 -32.10
CA LEU A 33 18.90 20.83 -32.96
C LEU A 33 17.77 20.14 -33.72
N VAL A 34 17.70 20.39 -35.03
CA VAL A 34 16.82 19.70 -35.97
C VAL A 34 17.57 18.45 -36.48
N ALA A 35 17.06 17.27 -36.18
CA ALA A 35 17.50 16.03 -36.78
C ALA A 35 16.43 15.55 -37.76
N THR A 36 16.73 15.66 -39.04
CA THR A 36 15.96 15.09 -40.13
C THR A 36 16.31 13.61 -40.32
N LEU A 37 15.30 12.73 -40.20
CA LEU A 37 15.44 11.30 -40.49
C LEU A 37 14.80 11.01 -41.85
N THR A 38 15.61 10.61 -42.79
CA THR A 38 15.23 10.19 -44.17
C THR A 38 14.74 8.75 -44.17
N LEU A 39 13.53 8.53 -44.70
CA LEU A 39 12.99 7.20 -45.04
C LEU A 39 13.70 6.69 -46.32
N ALA A 40 14.16 5.45 -46.27
CA ALA A 40 14.50 4.65 -47.45
C ALA A 40 13.48 3.51 -47.61
N LEU A 41 12.70 3.61 -48.70
CA LEU A 41 11.90 2.50 -49.22
C LEU A 41 12.80 1.56 -50.04
N GLY A 42 12.79 0.29 -49.70
CA GLY A 42 13.34 -0.79 -50.48
C GLY A 42 12.28 -1.85 -50.75
N ALA A 43 11.73 -1.85 -51.96
CA ALA A 43 10.90 -2.93 -52.49
C ALA A 43 11.78 -3.90 -53.28
N CYS A 44 11.67 -5.20 -53.03
CA CYS A 44 11.98 -6.24 -54.01
C CYS A 44 11.10 -7.47 -53.75
N GLY A 45 10.33 -7.82 -54.76
CA GLY A 45 9.52 -9.02 -54.85
C GLY A 45 10.33 -10.26 -55.23
N GLY A 46 9.76 -11.42 -55.01
CA GLY A 46 10.27 -12.72 -55.41
C GLY A 46 9.21 -13.80 -55.23
N SER A 47 8.61 -14.21 -56.34
CA SER A 47 7.66 -15.32 -56.48
C SER A 47 8.36 -16.67 -56.31
N GLY A 48 7.70 -17.68 -55.75
CA GLY A 48 8.15 -19.07 -55.74
C GLY A 48 7.08 -20.00 -55.20
N SER A 49 6.45 -20.71 -56.12
CA SER A 49 5.41 -21.72 -56.00
C SER A 49 5.89 -23.02 -55.35
N GLY A 50 4.94 -23.75 -54.72
CA GLY A 50 5.03 -25.22 -54.68
C GLY A 50 4.64 -25.90 -53.39
N GLY A 51 3.44 -26.38 -53.27
CA GLY A 51 2.88 -27.65 -52.94
C GLY A 51 3.28 -28.36 -51.64
N ALA A 52 2.30 -28.63 -50.79
CA ALA A 52 1.85 -29.93 -50.36
C ALA A 52 0.95 -29.78 -49.13
N GLU A 53 -0.29 -30.10 -49.37
CA GLU A 53 -1.33 -30.34 -48.38
C GLU A 53 -0.98 -31.61 -47.57
N ALA A 54 -0.84 -31.45 -46.26
CA ALA A 54 -0.86 -32.59 -45.33
C ALA A 54 -1.90 -32.28 -44.28
N ASP A 55 -3.01 -32.97 -44.47
CA ASP A 55 -4.16 -33.12 -43.58
C ASP A 55 -3.73 -33.51 -42.16
N ARG A 56 -3.98 -32.64 -41.16
CA ARG A 56 -3.89 -32.98 -39.74
C ARG A 56 -5.24 -32.75 -39.10
N PRO A 57 -5.83 -33.76 -38.39
CA PRO A 57 -7.12 -33.59 -37.78
C PRO A 57 -7.09 -32.54 -36.68
N GLY A 58 -7.95 -31.56 -36.82
CA GLY A 58 -8.19 -30.49 -35.86
C GLY A 58 -8.71 -31.06 -34.54
N THR A 59 -7.86 -31.16 -33.55
CA THR A 59 -8.29 -31.24 -32.16
C THR A 59 -8.70 -29.85 -31.74
N THR A 60 -9.97 -29.54 -31.83
CA THR A 60 -10.63 -28.49 -31.08
C THR A 60 -10.39 -28.76 -29.60
N ARG A 61 -9.35 -28.10 -29.04
CA ARG A 61 -9.25 -27.92 -27.60
C ARG A 61 -10.39 -26.96 -27.21
N THR A 62 -11.52 -27.51 -26.87
CA THR A 62 -12.47 -26.84 -25.99
C THR A 62 -11.75 -26.55 -24.68
N SER A 63 -11.29 -25.31 -24.51
CA SER A 63 -10.91 -24.73 -23.24
C SER A 63 -12.16 -24.71 -22.36
N GLY A 64 -12.44 -25.83 -21.73
CA GLY A 64 -13.30 -25.90 -20.57
C GLY A 64 -12.58 -25.17 -19.44
N ALA A 65 -12.59 -23.82 -19.45
CA ALA A 65 -12.39 -23.05 -18.25
C ALA A 65 -13.55 -23.46 -17.34
N GLY A 66 -13.26 -24.35 -16.38
CA GLY A 66 -14.17 -24.65 -15.31
C GLY A 66 -14.65 -23.33 -14.75
N THR A 67 -15.96 -23.15 -14.66
CA THR A 67 -16.60 -22.10 -13.89
C THR A 67 -16.19 -22.32 -12.44
N ALA A 68 -14.95 -21.90 -12.08
CA ALA A 68 -14.57 -21.75 -10.70
C ALA A 68 -15.66 -20.85 -10.09
N ASP A 69 -16.24 -21.31 -9.01
CA ASP A 69 -17.33 -20.70 -8.26
C ASP A 69 -17.02 -19.22 -8.01
N ARG A 70 -17.36 -18.34 -8.96
CA ARG A 70 -17.10 -16.91 -8.86
C ARG A 70 -17.96 -16.38 -7.74
N VAL A 71 -17.33 -15.90 -6.66
CA VAL A 71 -18.05 -15.20 -5.61
C VAL A 71 -18.81 -14.02 -6.26
N PRO A 72 -20.16 -13.99 -6.18
CA PRO A 72 -20.94 -12.90 -6.76
C PRO A 72 -20.57 -11.57 -6.13
N ALA A 73 -20.62 -10.49 -6.91
CA ALA A 73 -20.46 -9.15 -6.38
C ALA A 73 -21.52 -8.85 -5.32
N ARG A 74 -21.14 -8.08 -4.30
CA ARG A 74 -22.04 -7.53 -3.28
C ARG A 74 -22.12 -6.02 -3.46
N PRO A 75 -23.10 -5.51 -4.25
CA PRO A 75 -23.24 -4.08 -4.49
C PRO A 75 -23.50 -3.33 -3.19
N SER A 76 -22.76 -2.25 -2.97
CA SER A 76 -22.98 -1.33 -1.86
C SER A 76 -24.23 -0.46 -2.05
N ALA A 77 -24.67 0.23 -1.00
CA ALA A 77 -25.84 1.13 -1.03
C ALA A 77 -25.67 2.32 -2.00
N GLY A 78 -24.42 2.70 -2.30
CA GLY A 78 -24.11 3.77 -3.24
C GLY A 78 -24.35 3.42 -4.72
N CYS A 79 -24.58 2.13 -5.05
CA CYS A 79 -24.84 1.73 -6.42
C CYS A 79 -26.16 2.30 -6.96
N GLY A 80 -26.09 2.96 -8.12
CA GLY A 80 -27.22 3.62 -8.75
C GLY A 80 -27.54 5.03 -8.22
N THR A 81 -26.87 5.46 -7.14
CA THR A 81 -27.05 6.80 -6.53
C THR A 81 -25.75 7.61 -6.48
N SER A 82 -24.61 6.99 -6.75
CA SER A 82 -23.30 7.66 -6.74
C SER A 82 -23.25 8.79 -7.75
N THR A 83 -22.85 9.98 -7.28
CA THR A 83 -22.56 11.17 -8.10
C THR A 83 -21.07 11.51 -8.12
N VAL A 84 -20.25 10.66 -7.54
CA VAL A 84 -18.81 10.86 -7.43
C VAL A 84 -18.17 10.71 -8.81
N ARG A 85 -17.32 11.67 -9.15
CA ARG A 85 -16.61 11.71 -10.44
C ARG A 85 -15.27 10.98 -10.35
N ALA A 86 -14.79 10.52 -11.50
CA ALA A 86 -13.44 9.98 -11.65
C ALA A 86 -12.37 11.04 -11.31
N GLY A 87 -11.21 10.56 -10.86
CA GLY A 87 -10.05 11.36 -10.49
C GLY A 87 -9.77 11.33 -9.00
N GLN A 88 -8.71 12.06 -8.60
CA GLN A 88 -8.29 12.16 -7.21
C GLN A 88 -8.80 13.44 -6.56
N GLU A 89 -9.32 13.33 -5.35
CA GLU A 89 -9.76 14.45 -4.53
C GLU A 89 -9.45 14.21 -3.05
N ARG A 90 -9.29 15.29 -2.30
CA ARG A 90 -9.21 15.26 -0.83
C ARG A 90 -10.62 15.35 -0.26
N VAL A 91 -10.94 14.39 0.61
CA VAL A 91 -12.21 14.32 1.31
C VAL A 91 -11.97 14.43 2.81
N THR A 92 -12.73 15.30 3.47
CA THR A 92 -12.71 15.47 4.92
C THR A 92 -13.97 14.86 5.53
N ILE A 93 -13.82 14.15 6.63
CA ILE A 93 -14.93 13.57 7.40
C ILE A 93 -14.73 13.81 8.89
N GLU A 94 -15.83 13.76 9.64
CA GLU A 94 -15.76 13.61 11.09
C GLU A 94 -15.73 12.12 11.43
N SER A 95 -14.74 11.70 12.23
CA SER A 95 -14.56 10.31 12.66
C SER A 95 -14.12 10.28 14.12
N GLY A 96 -14.88 9.57 14.96
CA GLY A 96 -14.59 9.48 16.39
C GLY A 96 -14.55 10.84 17.11
N GLY A 97 -15.31 11.84 16.66
CA GLY A 97 -15.31 13.20 17.19
C GLY A 97 -14.11 14.06 16.79
N GLN A 98 -13.38 13.65 15.75
CA GLN A 98 -12.24 14.39 15.20
C GLN A 98 -12.38 14.59 13.69
N GLU A 99 -11.93 15.74 13.19
CA GLU A 99 -11.81 15.94 11.75
C GLU A 99 -10.64 15.10 11.22
N ARG A 100 -10.94 14.21 10.27
CA ARG A 100 -10.00 13.35 9.56
C ARG A 100 -10.13 13.58 8.06
N TRP A 101 -9.11 13.27 7.29
CA TRP A 101 -9.17 13.36 5.85
C TRP A 101 -8.43 12.21 5.16
N PHE A 102 -8.74 12.03 3.88
CA PHE A 102 -8.10 11.05 3.00
C PHE A 102 -8.10 11.56 1.56
N LEU A 103 -7.24 11.00 0.74
CA LEU A 103 -7.35 11.15 -0.71
C LEU A 103 -8.19 9.99 -1.24
N ARG A 104 -9.15 10.32 -2.09
CA ARG A 104 -9.98 9.34 -2.80
C ARG A 104 -9.62 9.39 -4.27
N HIS A 105 -9.24 8.26 -4.83
CA HIS A 105 -8.99 8.09 -6.26
C HIS A 105 -10.04 7.18 -6.85
N VAL A 106 -10.82 7.69 -7.81
CA VAL A 106 -11.91 6.97 -8.47
C VAL A 106 -11.54 6.75 -9.92
N PRO A 107 -11.51 5.49 -10.41
CA PRO A 107 -11.11 5.19 -11.77
C PRO A 107 -12.10 5.73 -12.80
N PRO A 108 -11.67 6.08 -14.03
CA PRO A 108 -12.55 6.55 -15.10
C PRO A 108 -13.67 5.56 -15.46
N ALA A 109 -13.43 4.25 -15.24
CA ALA A 109 -14.41 3.20 -15.51
C ALA A 109 -15.55 3.12 -14.48
N HIS A 110 -15.48 3.85 -13.34
CA HIS A 110 -16.53 3.85 -12.32
C HIS A 110 -17.76 4.61 -12.82
N ASP A 111 -18.81 3.89 -13.17
CA ASP A 111 -20.08 4.40 -13.71
C ASP A 111 -21.16 4.66 -12.63
N GLY A 112 -20.83 4.40 -11.35
CA GLY A 112 -21.77 4.51 -10.23
C GLY A 112 -22.87 3.44 -10.19
N ARG A 113 -22.84 2.43 -11.07
CA ARG A 113 -23.86 1.37 -11.20
C ARG A 113 -23.25 -0.03 -11.13
N THR A 114 -22.11 -0.23 -11.77
CA THR A 114 -21.36 -1.47 -11.75
C THR A 114 -20.46 -1.50 -10.51
N PRO A 115 -20.64 -2.48 -9.60
CA PRO A 115 -19.82 -2.55 -8.40
C PRO A 115 -18.34 -2.80 -8.72
N VAL A 116 -17.46 -1.94 -8.20
CA VAL A 116 -16.01 -2.06 -8.37
C VAL A 116 -15.31 -2.40 -7.04
N PRO A 117 -14.16 -3.07 -7.05
CA PRO A 117 -13.37 -3.30 -5.84
C PRO A 117 -12.93 -1.99 -5.17
N LEU A 118 -12.61 -2.08 -3.87
CA LEU A 118 -12.07 -1.00 -3.06
C LEU A 118 -10.74 -1.42 -2.43
N VAL A 119 -9.72 -0.56 -2.52
CA VAL A 119 -8.44 -0.73 -1.84
C VAL A 119 -8.22 0.44 -0.88
N LEU A 120 -7.92 0.15 0.39
CA LEU A 120 -7.41 1.12 1.36
C LEU A 120 -5.89 0.98 1.42
N ASP A 121 -5.15 2.08 1.22
CA ASP A 121 -3.69 2.10 1.15
C ASP A 121 -3.12 3.08 2.19
N PHE A 122 -2.50 2.52 3.23
CA PHE A 122 -2.05 3.26 4.41
C PHE A 122 -0.57 3.61 4.32
N HIS A 123 -0.26 4.90 4.45
CA HIS A 123 1.10 5.44 4.39
C HIS A 123 2.00 4.97 5.54
N GLY A 124 3.32 5.05 5.33
CA GLY A 124 4.33 4.80 6.35
C GLY A 124 4.41 5.89 7.42
N TYR A 125 5.21 5.62 8.46
CA TYR A 125 5.50 6.59 9.52
C TYR A 125 6.11 7.86 8.95
N SER A 126 5.61 9.02 9.34
CA SER A 126 6.03 10.37 8.89
C SER A 126 5.84 10.68 7.39
N GLU A 127 5.24 9.79 6.62
CA GLU A 127 5.12 9.93 5.17
C GLU A 127 3.93 10.81 4.78
N GLY A 128 2.72 10.47 5.24
CA GLY A 128 1.47 11.13 4.87
C GLY A 128 0.87 10.64 3.55
N ALA A 129 -0.43 10.87 3.36
CA ALA A 129 -1.20 10.35 2.24
C ALA A 129 -0.71 10.86 0.87
N GLU A 130 -0.34 12.14 0.76
CA GLU A 130 0.08 12.76 -0.50
C GLU A 130 1.40 12.16 -1.03
N VAL A 131 2.38 11.91 -0.16
CA VAL A 131 3.64 11.26 -0.53
C VAL A 131 3.39 9.80 -0.89
N HIS A 132 2.52 9.14 -0.13
CA HIS A 132 2.21 7.72 -0.34
C HIS A 132 1.54 7.44 -1.68
N THR A 133 0.71 8.35 -2.20
CA THR A 133 0.17 8.21 -3.57
C THR A 133 1.26 8.15 -4.63
N GLN A 134 2.36 8.87 -4.43
CA GLN A 134 3.53 8.82 -5.34
C GLN A 134 4.36 7.56 -5.14
N MET A 135 4.41 7.05 -3.90
CA MET A 135 5.12 5.83 -3.54
C MET A 135 4.47 4.60 -4.16
N SER A 136 3.19 4.38 -3.89
CA SER A 136 2.47 3.18 -4.32
C SER A 136 1.90 3.27 -5.74
N LYS A 137 1.50 4.47 -6.18
CA LYS A 137 0.77 4.70 -7.45
C LYS A 137 -0.46 3.80 -7.63
N LEU A 138 -1.07 3.36 -6.51
CA LEU A 138 -2.25 2.49 -6.58
C LEU A 138 -3.48 3.20 -7.15
N GLY A 139 -3.54 4.53 -7.11
CA GLY A 139 -4.60 5.27 -7.79
C GLY A 139 -4.54 5.08 -9.31
N GLU A 140 -3.39 5.37 -9.91
CA GLU A 140 -3.16 5.21 -11.36
C GLU A 140 -3.25 3.75 -11.79
N PHE A 141 -2.79 2.82 -10.96
CA PHE A 141 -2.95 1.39 -11.21
C PHE A 141 -4.44 1.00 -11.15
N GLY A 142 -5.20 1.58 -10.23
CA GLY A 142 -6.65 1.42 -10.13
C GLY A 142 -7.41 1.94 -11.36
N ASP A 143 -6.93 2.97 -12.03
CA ASP A 143 -7.49 3.45 -13.31
C ASP A 143 -7.44 2.37 -14.39
N THR A 144 -6.37 1.58 -14.40
CA THR A 144 -6.19 0.47 -15.35
C THR A 144 -7.01 -0.76 -14.99
N GLU A 145 -7.03 -1.12 -13.70
CA GLU A 145 -7.63 -2.36 -13.20
C GLU A 145 -9.11 -2.21 -12.78
N GLY A 146 -9.60 -0.99 -12.69
CA GLY A 146 -11.02 -0.69 -12.41
C GLY A 146 -11.39 -0.80 -10.93
N PHE A 147 -10.55 -0.34 -9.99
CA PHE A 147 -10.87 -0.27 -8.57
C PHE A 147 -10.69 1.14 -7.99
N VAL A 148 -11.43 1.44 -6.94
CA VAL A 148 -11.29 2.68 -6.17
C VAL A 148 -10.17 2.52 -5.15
N THR A 149 -9.34 3.57 -4.97
CA THR A 149 -8.34 3.63 -3.90
C THR A 149 -8.65 4.74 -2.91
N LEU A 150 -8.56 4.44 -1.63
CA LEU A 150 -8.55 5.44 -0.56
C LEU A 150 -7.16 5.46 0.07
N PHE A 151 -6.58 6.67 0.19
CA PHE A 151 -5.32 6.94 0.87
C PHE A 151 -5.60 7.75 2.13
N PRO A 152 -5.83 7.09 3.27
CA PRO A 152 -6.12 7.78 4.53
C PRO A 152 -4.91 8.53 5.05
N GLN A 153 -5.15 9.65 5.77
CA GLN A 153 -4.13 10.43 6.46
C GLN A 153 -4.10 10.10 7.94
N GLY A 154 -2.93 9.67 8.42
CA GLY A 154 -2.65 9.47 9.83
C GLY A 154 -2.59 10.78 10.62
N THR A 155 -2.67 10.69 11.94
CA THR A 155 -2.73 11.85 12.84
C THR A 155 -1.41 12.14 13.54
N GLY A 156 -1.36 13.28 14.22
CA GLY A 156 -0.25 13.75 15.05
C GLY A 156 0.72 14.68 14.34
N PRO A 157 1.64 15.32 15.10
CA PRO A 157 2.70 16.18 14.54
C PRO A 157 3.60 15.45 13.55
N VAL A 158 3.78 14.14 13.75
CA VAL A 158 4.38 13.19 12.83
C VAL A 158 3.29 12.20 12.46
N PRO A 159 2.76 12.25 11.22
CA PRO A 159 1.64 11.41 10.81
C PRO A 159 1.98 9.93 10.93
N ARG A 160 1.09 9.17 11.54
CA ARG A 160 1.28 7.73 11.82
C ARG A 160 -0.04 7.04 12.14
N TRP A 161 0.01 5.74 12.30
CA TRP A 161 -1.08 4.84 12.68
C TRP A 161 -0.78 4.18 14.02
N ASP A 162 -1.83 3.82 14.75
CA ASP A 162 -1.71 3.06 15.99
C ASP A 162 -1.02 1.71 15.80
N PHE A 163 -0.30 1.26 16.82
CA PHE A 163 0.40 -0.04 16.82
C PHE A 163 -0.30 -1.11 17.67
N GLY A 164 -1.25 -0.72 18.51
CA GLY A 164 -1.95 -1.61 19.44
C GLY A 164 -3.14 -2.31 18.82
N LEU A 165 -3.49 -3.50 19.34
CA LEU A 165 -4.74 -4.17 19.02
C LEU A 165 -5.84 -3.57 19.91
N ASP A 166 -6.39 -2.46 19.48
CA ASP A 166 -7.56 -1.82 20.10
C ASP A 166 -8.65 -1.61 19.05
N PRO A 167 -9.71 -2.45 19.07
CA PRO A 167 -10.83 -2.31 18.14
C PRO A 167 -11.59 -0.98 18.26
N GLY A 168 -11.43 -0.25 19.35
CA GLY A 168 -12.04 1.06 19.61
C GLY A 168 -11.10 2.24 19.34
N SER A 169 -9.87 2.01 18.90
CA SER A 169 -8.93 3.10 18.65
C SER A 169 -9.44 4.07 17.58
N ALA A 170 -8.98 5.32 17.65
CA ALA A 170 -9.36 6.36 16.70
C ALA A 170 -9.05 5.98 15.24
N ASP A 171 -7.93 5.30 15.00
CA ASP A 171 -7.55 4.89 13.66
C ASP A 171 -8.39 3.73 13.13
N VAL A 172 -8.74 2.74 13.97
CA VAL A 172 -9.66 1.66 13.60
C VAL A 172 -11.07 2.21 13.35
N THR A 173 -11.53 3.16 14.17
CA THR A 173 -12.80 3.87 13.96
C THR A 173 -12.80 4.60 12.63
N PHE A 174 -11.71 5.32 12.32
CA PHE A 174 -11.56 5.99 11.02
C PHE A 174 -11.62 5.02 9.84
N ALA A 175 -10.94 3.88 9.92
CA ALA A 175 -11.01 2.86 8.88
C ALA A 175 -12.44 2.32 8.67
N ARG A 176 -13.23 2.11 9.74
CA ARG A 176 -14.64 1.73 9.65
C ARG A 176 -15.47 2.81 8.95
N ASP A 177 -15.30 4.06 9.37
CA ASP A 177 -16.03 5.20 8.82
C ASP A 177 -15.73 5.40 7.33
N LEU A 178 -14.47 5.14 6.91
CA LEU A 178 -14.10 5.14 5.49
C LEU A 178 -14.82 4.05 4.69
N LEU A 179 -14.91 2.83 5.22
CA LEU A 179 -15.62 1.73 4.58
C LEU A 179 -17.13 2.03 4.46
N GLU A 180 -17.72 2.62 5.50
CA GLU A 180 -19.12 3.01 5.50
C GLU A 180 -19.39 4.16 4.53
N LEU A 181 -18.52 5.18 4.52
CA LEU A 181 -18.64 6.31 3.59
C LEU A 181 -18.53 5.82 2.15
N ALA A 182 -17.52 5.01 1.84
CA ALA A 182 -17.34 4.44 0.50
C ALA A 182 -18.58 3.63 0.08
N GLY A 183 -19.11 2.78 0.96
CA GLY A 183 -20.31 1.98 0.67
C GLY A 183 -21.57 2.80 0.44
N ARG A 184 -21.69 3.99 1.06
CA ARG A 184 -22.85 4.89 0.87
C ARG A 184 -22.71 5.78 -0.36
N THR A 185 -21.49 6.18 -0.73
CA THR A 185 -21.29 7.23 -1.75
C THR A 185 -20.75 6.72 -3.08
N LEU A 186 -20.21 5.52 -3.10
CA LEU A 186 -19.63 4.86 -4.28
C LEU A 186 -20.35 3.53 -4.55
N CYS A 187 -20.36 3.10 -5.80
CA CYS A 187 -20.79 1.75 -6.14
C CYS A 187 -19.61 0.80 -6.01
N ILE A 188 -19.38 0.25 -4.81
CA ILE A 188 -18.30 -0.70 -4.54
C ILE A 188 -18.85 -2.13 -4.38
N ASP A 189 -17.99 -3.10 -4.68
CA ASP A 189 -18.22 -4.51 -4.36
C ASP A 189 -17.73 -4.80 -2.94
N GLU A 190 -18.64 -4.88 -1.97
CA GLU A 190 -18.32 -5.20 -0.58
C GLU A 190 -17.73 -6.61 -0.38
N ALA A 191 -17.74 -7.46 -1.39
CA ALA A 191 -17.00 -8.72 -1.36
C ALA A 191 -15.53 -8.55 -1.77
N ARG A 192 -15.14 -7.39 -2.30
CA ARG A 192 -13.80 -7.09 -2.81
C ARG A 192 -13.24 -5.80 -2.19
N VAL A 193 -13.17 -5.80 -0.87
CA VAL A 193 -12.54 -4.74 -0.07
C VAL A 193 -11.19 -5.25 0.41
N TYR A 194 -10.13 -4.56 0.04
CA TYR A 194 -8.75 -4.95 0.30
C TYR A 194 -8.00 -3.86 1.04
N VAL A 195 -6.97 -4.25 1.77
CA VAL A 195 -6.14 -3.31 2.54
C VAL A 195 -4.66 -3.57 2.30
N THR A 196 -3.92 -2.51 2.10
CA THR A 196 -2.47 -2.52 1.97
C THR A 196 -1.86 -1.31 2.69
N GLY A 197 -0.56 -1.22 2.73
CA GLY A 197 0.18 -0.10 3.26
C GLY A 197 1.66 -0.41 3.43
N LEU A 198 2.44 0.64 3.66
CA LEU A 198 3.89 0.57 3.85
C LEU A 198 4.24 0.68 5.33
N SER A 199 5.20 -0.13 5.83
CA SER A 199 5.85 0.13 7.13
C SER A 199 4.84 0.20 8.30
N ASN A 200 4.69 1.35 8.94
CA ASN A 200 3.67 1.61 9.96
C ASN A 200 2.24 1.37 9.43
N GLY A 201 1.96 1.76 8.17
CA GLY A 201 0.71 1.44 7.50
C GLY A 201 0.50 -0.06 7.27
N ALA A 202 1.58 -0.81 7.01
CA ALA A 202 1.53 -2.27 6.90
C ALA A 202 1.26 -2.95 8.25
N PHE A 203 1.79 -2.40 9.36
CA PHE A 203 1.42 -2.86 10.70
C PHE A 203 -0.05 -2.60 10.99
N PHE A 204 -0.54 -1.43 10.59
CA PHE A 204 -1.95 -1.10 10.75
C PHE A 204 -2.84 -1.97 9.85
N THR A 205 -2.42 -2.28 8.63
CA THR A 205 -3.05 -3.28 7.76
C THR A 205 -3.23 -4.63 8.46
N SER A 206 -2.21 -5.07 9.23
CA SER A 206 -2.28 -6.31 10.01
C SER A 206 -3.27 -6.22 11.18
N ILE A 207 -3.44 -5.04 11.79
CA ILE A 207 -4.46 -4.79 12.83
C ILE A 207 -5.86 -4.86 12.20
N LEU A 208 -6.06 -4.20 11.07
CA LEU A 208 -7.36 -4.19 10.38
C LEU A 208 -7.76 -5.59 9.92
N ALA A 209 -6.81 -6.41 9.45
CA ALA A 209 -7.07 -7.82 9.13
C ALA A 209 -7.57 -8.63 10.34
N CYS A 210 -7.21 -8.22 11.56
CA CYS A 210 -7.73 -8.83 12.77
C CYS A 210 -9.12 -8.33 13.14
N VAL A 211 -9.29 -7.00 13.23
CA VAL A 211 -10.47 -6.39 13.84
C VAL A 211 -11.62 -6.17 12.85
N LEU A 212 -11.35 -6.22 11.54
CA LEU A 212 -12.32 -6.05 10.45
C LEU A 212 -12.32 -7.24 9.47
N ALA A 213 -12.00 -8.44 9.96
CA ALA A 213 -11.95 -9.65 9.15
C ALA A 213 -13.26 -9.97 8.43
N ASP A 214 -14.39 -9.51 8.95
CA ASP A 214 -15.73 -9.65 8.35
C ASP A 214 -15.99 -8.68 7.19
N ARG A 215 -15.17 -7.61 7.06
CA ARG A 215 -15.29 -6.56 6.05
C ARG A 215 -14.17 -6.60 5.01
N ILE A 216 -12.97 -7.07 5.38
CA ILE A 216 -11.76 -7.06 4.56
C ILE A 216 -11.55 -8.44 3.94
N ALA A 217 -11.50 -8.51 2.61
CA ALA A 217 -11.36 -9.76 1.87
C ALA A 217 -9.95 -10.36 1.97
N ALA A 218 -8.91 -9.55 1.73
CA ALA A 218 -7.50 -9.92 1.83
C ALA A 218 -6.63 -8.69 2.12
N VAL A 219 -5.37 -8.91 2.51
CA VAL A 219 -4.42 -7.83 2.85
C VAL A 219 -3.06 -8.04 2.19
N ALA A 220 -2.35 -6.91 1.95
CA ALA A 220 -1.03 -6.90 1.32
C ALA A 220 -0.05 -5.95 2.04
N PRO A 221 0.46 -6.29 3.24
CA PRO A 221 1.42 -5.45 3.94
C PRO A 221 2.79 -5.42 3.23
N VAL A 222 3.35 -4.21 3.03
CA VAL A 222 4.67 -3.97 2.44
C VAL A 222 5.62 -3.46 3.52
N ALA A 223 6.78 -4.11 3.67
CA ALA A 223 7.84 -3.77 4.63
C ALA A 223 7.35 -3.62 6.09
N GLY A 224 6.38 -4.47 6.53
CA GLY A 224 5.83 -4.28 7.87
C GLY A 224 4.75 -5.28 8.32
N VAL A 225 4.78 -6.55 7.92
CA VAL A 225 3.80 -7.55 8.37
C VAL A 225 3.92 -7.89 9.85
N ARG A 226 2.79 -8.09 10.54
CA ARG A 226 2.75 -8.52 11.94
C ARG A 226 1.71 -9.62 12.18
N ALA A 227 2.09 -10.65 12.95
CA ALA A 227 1.12 -11.46 13.69
C ALA A 227 0.94 -10.81 15.06
N ILE A 228 -0.27 -10.39 15.37
CA ILE A 228 -0.57 -9.64 16.59
C ILE A 228 -1.03 -10.62 17.66
N ASP A 229 -0.44 -10.53 18.86
CA ASP A 229 -0.85 -11.34 20.00
C ASP A 229 -2.28 -10.95 20.44
N GLY A 230 -3.09 -11.95 20.79
CA GLY A 230 -4.50 -11.74 21.14
C GLY A 230 -5.42 -11.50 19.93
N CYS A 231 -4.92 -11.54 18.72
CA CYS A 231 -5.73 -11.44 17.51
C CYS A 231 -6.53 -12.73 17.29
N ASP A 232 -7.86 -12.59 17.36
CA ASP A 232 -8.84 -13.65 17.08
C ASP A 232 -9.84 -13.14 16.01
N PRO A 233 -9.47 -13.19 14.71
CA PRO A 233 -10.31 -12.68 13.65
C PRO A 233 -11.52 -13.58 13.42
N ALA A 234 -12.67 -13.01 13.04
CA ALA A 234 -13.92 -13.74 12.75
C ALA A 234 -13.78 -14.83 11.65
N ARG A 235 -12.72 -14.75 10.87
CA ARG A 235 -12.35 -15.76 9.85
C ARG A 235 -10.86 -15.68 9.54
N PRO A 236 -10.26 -16.70 8.90
CA PRO A 236 -8.95 -16.58 8.28
C PRO A 236 -8.92 -15.43 7.26
N VAL A 237 -7.91 -14.57 7.32
CA VAL A 237 -7.71 -13.48 6.34
C VAL A 237 -6.48 -13.80 5.50
N PRO A 238 -6.62 -13.95 4.16
CA PRO A 238 -5.50 -14.17 3.27
C PRO A 238 -4.52 -12.98 3.29
N VAL A 239 -3.22 -13.28 3.20
CA VAL A 239 -2.16 -12.26 3.21
C VAL A 239 -1.09 -12.55 2.18
N VAL A 240 -0.69 -11.52 1.43
CA VAL A 240 0.54 -11.49 0.64
C VAL A 240 1.44 -10.37 1.14
N ALA A 241 2.59 -10.72 1.71
CA ALA A 241 3.53 -9.75 2.27
C ALA A 241 4.74 -9.56 1.35
N PHE A 242 5.32 -8.35 1.38
CA PHE A 242 6.55 -8.01 0.65
C PHE A 242 7.57 -7.48 1.65
N HIS A 243 8.81 -8.02 1.63
CA HIS A 243 9.83 -7.55 2.57
C HIS A 243 11.25 -7.72 2.04
N GLY A 244 12.08 -6.68 2.20
CA GLY A 244 13.48 -6.68 1.85
C GLY A 244 14.36 -7.29 2.95
N THR A 245 15.31 -8.16 2.58
CA THR A 245 16.22 -8.80 3.57
C THR A 245 17.26 -7.85 4.12
N ALA A 246 17.51 -6.70 3.48
CA ALA A 246 18.40 -5.63 3.94
C ALA A 246 17.64 -4.39 4.44
N ASP A 247 16.37 -4.53 4.81
CA ASP A 247 15.58 -3.46 5.42
C ASP A 247 16.21 -3.00 6.73
N THR A 248 16.55 -1.71 6.83
CA THR A 248 17.18 -1.11 8.01
C THR A 248 16.19 -0.44 8.97
N PHE A 249 14.92 -0.31 8.59
CA PHE A 249 13.85 0.27 9.41
C PHE A 249 13.07 -0.81 10.15
N VAL A 250 12.52 -1.77 9.41
CA VAL A 250 11.86 -2.97 9.92
C VAL A 250 12.68 -4.15 9.46
N THR A 251 13.66 -4.55 10.28
CA THR A 251 14.63 -5.57 9.89
C THR A 251 13.99 -6.93 9.69
N PHE A 252 14.44 -7.64 8.67
CA PHE A 252 13.90 -8.94 8.31
C PHE A 252 14.05 -9.99 9.40
N ASP A 253 15.16 -9.90 10.15
CA ASP A 253 15.50 -10.80 11.26
C ASP A 253 14.93 -10.38 12.63
N GLY A 254 14.23 -9.23 12.68
CA GLY A 254 13.65 -8.69 13.91
C GLY A 254 14.65 -7.96 14.82
N SER A 255 15.90 -7.79 14.42
CA SER A 255 16.91 -7.04 15.18
C SER A 255 16.57 -5.53 15.21
N PRO A 256 17.15 -4.72 16.11
CA PRO A 256 16.97 -3.27 16.09
C PRO A 256 17.47 -2.64 14.80
N GLY A 257 16.61 -1.92 14.08
CA GLY A 257 16.93 -1.27 12.81
C GLY A 257 17.62 0.08 12.99
N THR A 258 18.74 0.29 12.34
CA THR A 258 19.48 1.56 12.38
C THR A 258 18.76 2.70 11.66
N GLY A 259 17.92 2.39 10.65
CA GLY A 259 17.08 3.35 9.95
C GLY A 259 15.95 3.89 10.85
N ALA A 260 15.31 3.01 11.62
CA ALA A 260 14.23 3.39 12.52
C ALA A 260 14.67 4.43 13.57
N SER A 261 15.91 4.34 14.08
CA SER A 261 16.41 5.30 15.07
C SER A 261 16.53 6.74 14.56
N ARG A 262 16.57 6.94 13.23
CA ARG A 262 16.64 8.25 12.58
C ARG A 262 15.29 8.88 12.34
N LEU A 263 14.21 8.14 12.50
CA LEU A 263 12.85 8.67 12.31
C LEU A 263 12.53 9.77 13.34
N PRO A 264 11.73 10.78 12.97
CA PRO A 264 11.35 11.85 13.89
C PRO A 264 10.55 11.30 15.06
N ALA A 265 10.73 11.90 16.24
CA ALA A 265 9.95 11.58 17.42
C ALA A 265 8.47 11.91 17.22
N PRO A 266 7.53 11.08 17.72
CA PRO A 266 6.11 11.25 17.47
C PRO A 266 5.49 12.48 18.15
N ASP A 267 6.22 13.09 19.09
CA ASP A 267 5.81 14.27 19.85
C ASP A 267 6.03 15.59 19.09
N GLY A 268 6.64 15.55 17.91
CA GLY A 268 6.98 16.73 17.12
C GLY A 268 8.10 17.61 17.73
N SER A 269 8.86 17.08 18.69
CA SER A 269 9.94 17.82 19.39
C SER A 269 11.14 18.14 18.50
N GLY A 270 11.20 17.59 17.27
CA GLY A 270 12.35 17.68 16.39
C GLY A 270 13.49 16.71 16.73
N ARG A 271 13.34 15.93 17.80
CA ARG A 271 14.25 14.81 18.12
C ARG A 271 13.95 13.59 17.24
N THR A 272 14.87 12.64 17.25
CA THR A 272 14.68 11.33 16.61
C THR A 272 14.23 10.26 17.61
N LEU A 273 13.73 9.13 17.11
CA LEU A 273 13.41 7.97 17.97
C LEU A 273 14.61 7.46 18.74
N GLY A 274 15.81 7.48 18.13
CA GLY A 274 17.07 7.09 18.78
C GLY A 274 17.43 8.00 19.97
N GLU A 275 17.23 9.31 19.84
CA GLU A 275 17.47 10.30 20.91
C GLU A 275 16.46 10.19 22.08
N LEU A 276 15.30 9.59 21.84
CA LEU A 276 14.32 9.30 22.90
C LEU A 276 14.66 8.03 23.70
N GLY A 277 15.76 7.37 23.39
CA GLY A 277 16.11 6.07 23.97
C GLY A 277 15.29 4.93 23.36
N GLY A 278 15.14 4.97 22.05
CA GLY A 278 14.19 4.21 21.22
C GLY A 278 14.45 2.73 21.02
N ASP A 279 15.02 2.01 21.99
CA ASP A 279 14.97 0.53 22.02
C ASP A 279 13.54 -0.01 22.21
N ARG A 280 12.56 0.89 22.25
CA ARG A 280 11.16 0.61 22.54
C ARG A 280 10.23 0.70 21.33
N ALA A 281 10.69 0.48 20.11
CA ALA A 281 9.74 0.26 19.01
C ALA A 281 9.05 -1.10 19.28
N PRO A 282 7.75 -1.14 19.61
CA PRO A 282 7.06 -2.36 20.08
C PRO A 282 6.94 -3.45 19.00
N VAL A 283 7.58 -3.25 17.87
CA VAL A 283 7.51 -4.09 16.67
C VAL A 283 8.77 -4.90 16.46
N LEU A 284 9.83 -4.61 17.21
CA LEU A 284 11.14 -5.25 17.07
C LEU A 284 11.25 -6.48 17.95
N GLY A 285 11.98 -7.49 17.50
CA GLY A 285 12.25 -8.72 18.24
C GLY A 285 11.67 -9.99 17.65
N THR A 286 10.82 -9.89 16.62
CA THR A 286 10.28 -11.06 15.91
C THR A 286 10.63 -10.98 14.44
N PRO A 287 11.31 -12.01 13.87
CA PRO A 287 11.62 -12.07 12.45
C PRO A 287 10.36 -12.06 11.56
N VAL A 288 10.46 -11.47 10.38
CA VAL A 288 9.34 -11.43 9.39
C VAL A 288 8.81 -12.83 9.05
N PRO A 289 9.63 -13.86 8.82
CA PRO A 289 9.13 -15.21 8.57
C PRO A 289 8.34 -15.78 9.76
N GLU A 290 8.71 -15.42 10.98
CA GLU A 290 8.00 -15.87 12.18
C GLU A 290 6.62 -15.23 12.33
N HIS A 291 6.47 -13.94 11.98
CA HIS A 291 5.16 -13.30 11.90
C HIS A 291 4.24 -14.04 10.91
N LEU A 292 4.76 -14.38 9.73
CA LEU A 292 3.95 -15.09 8.72
C LEU A 292 3.70 -16.54 9.09
N ARG A 293 4.62 -17.22 9.79
CA ARG A 293 4.38 -18.55 10.34
C ARG A 293 3.23 -18.54 11.36
N ARG A 294 3.19 -17.55 12.27
CA ARG A 294 2.09 -17.37 13.23
C ARG A 294 0.77 -17.05 12.52
N TRP A 295 0.84 -16.23 11.46
CA TRP A 295 -0.34 -15.94 10.62
C TRP A 295 -0.86 -17.21 9.95
N ALA A 296 0.04 -18.00 9.36
CA ALA A 296 -0.28 -19.28 8.74
C ALA A 296 -0.92 -20.27 9.74
N GLN A 297 -0.38 -20.36 10.96
CA GLN A 297 -0.98 -21.19 12.02
C GLN A 297 -2.41 -20.76 12.34
N ARG A 298 -2.64 -19.46 12.50
CA ARG A 298 -3.98 -18.90 12.78
C ARG A 298 -4.95 -19.18 11.63
N ASN A 299 -4.47 -19.14 10.40
CA ASN A 299 -5.27 -19.45 9.21
C ASN A 299 -5.45 -20.96 8.95
N GLY A 300 -4.91 -21.83 9.82
CA GLY A 300 -5.03 -23.29 9.65
C GLY A 300 -4.11 -23.88 8.57
N CYS A 301 -3.07 -23.17 8.18
CA CYS A 301 -2.09 -23.62 7.21
C CYS A 301 -1.10 -24.64 7.82
N ARG A 302 -0.35 -25.36 6.96
CA ARG A 302 0.80 -26.15 7.40
C ARG A 302 1.94 -25.24 7.83
N THR A 303 2.77 -25.71 8.77
CA THR A 303 3.87 -24.91 9.35
C THR A 303 5.06 -24.73 8.41
N GLU A 304 5.30 -25.70 7.52
CA GLU A 304 6.43 -25.69 6.60
C GLU A 304 6.06 -25.01 5.27
N PRO A 305 6.69 -23.88 4.95
CA PRO A 305 6.44 -23.19 3.70
C PRO A 305 7.15 -23.86 2.53
N ARG A 306 6.70 -23.56 1.31
CA ARG A 306 7.38 -23.87 0.07
C ARG A 306 8.00 -22.61 -0.51
N GLU A 307 9.27 -22.69 -0.88
CA GLU A 307 9.99 -21.59 -1.51
C GLU A 307 10.12 -21.82 -3.02
N ARG A 308 9.96 -20.74 -3.77
CA ARG A 308 10.18 -20.73 -5.23
C ARG A 308 10.77 -19.38 -5.62
N ARG A 309 11.94 -19.40 -6.24
CA ARG A 309 12.52 -18.21 -6.87
C ARG A 309 11.63 -17.76 -8.03
N VAL A 310 11.20 -16.50 -8.04
CA VAL A 310 10.28 -15.94 -9.05
C VAL A 310 10.95 -14.86 -9.90
N ALA A 311 12.04 -14.27 -9.39
CA ALA A 311 12.95 -13.37 -10.11
C ALA A 311 14.36 -13.53 -9.53
N ASP A 312 15.37 -12.86 -10.10
CA ASP A 312 16.77 -13.03 -9.68
C ASP A 312 17.03 -12.64 -8.22
N ASP A 313 16.26 -11.68 -7.73
CA ASP A 313 16.35 -11.18 -6.37
C ASP A 313 15.06 -11.38 -5.56
N VAL A 314 14.11 -12.22 -6.05
CA VAL A 314 12.84 -12.41 -5.36
C VAL A 314 12.50 -13.89 -5.21
N THR A 315 12.26 -14.29 -3.96
CA THR A 315 11.77 -15.63 -3.59
C THR A 315 10.35 -15.52 -3.06
N ARG A 316 9.41 -16.24 -3.68
CA ARG A 316 8.08 -16.44 -3.16
C ARG A 316 8.08 -17.58 -2.15
N VAL A 317 7.68 -17.28 -0.92
CA VAL A 317 7.49 -18.23 0.18
C VAL A 317 6.01 -18.40 0.41
N ALA A 318 5.50 -19.63 0.38
CA ALA A 318 4.08 -19.92 0.44
C ALA A 318 3.80 -21.03 1.48
N TRP A 319 2.91 -20.75 2.42
CA TRP A 319 2.41 -21.77 3.33
C TRP A 319 1.25 -22.51 2.69
N PRO A 320 1.25 -23.86 2.71
CA PRO A 320 0.10 -24.64 2.22
C PRO A 320 -1.11 -24.45 3.14
N CYS A 321 -2.10 -23.72 2.67
CA CYS A 321 -3.28 -23.31 3.42
C CYS A 321 -4.57 -23.94 2.86
N PRO A 322 -5.65 -23.97 3.64
CA PRO A 322 -6.99 -24.17 3.11
C PRO A 322 -7.37 -23.06 2.11
N ASP A 323 -8.31 -23.35 1.21
CA ASP A 323 -8.80 -22.37 0.23
C ASP A 323 -9.30 -21.09 0.89
N GLY A 324 -8.83 -19.94 0.39
CA GLY A 324 -9.20 -18.63 0.91
C GLY A 324 -8.51 -18.22 2.21
N ALA A 325 -7.44 -18.93 2.61
CA ALA A 325 -6.67 -18.66 3.82
C ALA A 325 -5.17 -18.46 3.53
N GLU A 326 -4.80 -18.24 2.27
CA GLU A 326 -3.44 -18.23 1.77
C GLU A 326 -2.54 -17.24 2.52
N VAL A 327 -1.30 -17.69 2.78
CA VAL A 327 -0.24 -16.87 3.39
C VAL A 327 0.99 -16.92 2.49
N LEU A 328 1.38 -15.76 1.96
CA LEU A 328 2.49 -15.61 1.04
C LEU A 328 3.46 -14.54 1.52
N LEU A 329 4.75 -14.74 1.23
CA LEU A 329 5.80 -13.74 1.35
C LEU A 329 6.56 -13.65 0.02
N TYR A 330 6.71 -12.45 -0.48
CA TYR A 330 7.72 -12.11 -1.47
C TYR A 330 8.94 -11.54 -0.74
N ARG A 331 9.95 -12.40 -0.56
CA ARG A 331 11.22 -12.05 0.07
C ARG A 331 12.14 -11.47 -0.98
N ILE A 332 12.54 -10.19 -0.81
CA ILE A 332 13.40 -9.46 -1.74
C ILE A 332 14.83 -9.52 -1.21
N GLU A 333 15.70 -10.30 -1.84
CA GLU A 333 17.07 -10.50 -1.43
C GLU A 333 17.90 -9.21 -1.60
N GLY A 334 18.49 -8.70 -0.52
CA GLY A 334 19.18 -7.41 -0.51
C GLY A 334 18.29 -6.19 -0.71
N GLY A 335 16.98 -6.35 -0.72
CA GLY A 335 16.01 -5.26 -0.78
C GLY A 335 15.96 -4.47 0.53
N GLY A 336 15.71 -3.16 0.41
CA GLY A 336 15.57 -2.23 1.54
C GLY A 336 14.12 -2.07 2.00
N HIS A 337 13.86 -0.96 2.70
CA HIS A 337 12.54 -0.53 3.20
C HIS A 337 11.75 0.17 2.10
N SER A 338 11.35 -0.54 1.06
CA SER A 338 10.84 0.05 -0.18
C SER A 338 9.59 -0.65 -0.69
N TRP A 339 8.89 0.02 -1.59
CA TRP A 339 7.74 -0.54 -2.33
C TRP A 339 8.25 -1.20 -3.62
N PRO A 340 8.18 -2.52 -3.79
CA PRO A 340 8.69 -3.21 -4.97
C PRO A 340 8.06 -2.71 -6.28
N GLY A 341 8.89 -2.37 -7.26
CA GLY A 341 8.45 -1.81 -8.54
C GLY A 341 8.16 -0.31 -8.54
N SER A 342 8.42 0.39 -7.43
CA SER A 342 8.19 1.84 -7.31
C SER A 342 9.39 2.65 -7.77
N ASP A 343 9.22 3.46 -8.83
CA ASP A 343 10.23 4.44 -9.26
C ASP A 343 10.50 5.48 -8.17
N PHE A 344 9.48 5.85 -7.37
CA PHE A 344 9.66 6.76 -6.25
C PHE A 344 10.61 6.17 -5.21
N SER A 345 10.37 4.92 -4.78
CA SER A 345 11.27 4.22 -3.84
C SER A 345 12.68 4.08 -4.42
N ALA A 346 12.81 3.75 -5.70
CA ALA A 346 14.11 3.66 -6.39
C ALA A 346 14.82 5.03 -6.44
N GLY A 347 14.07 6.13 -6.56
CA GLY A 347 14.62 7.49 -6.55
C GLY A 347 15.18 7.91 -5.18
N ILE A 348 14.83 7.23 -4.09
CA ILE A 348 15.26 7.53 -2.72
C ILE A 348 16.01 6.36 -2.04
N GLU A 349 16.66 5.49 -2.81
CA GLU A 349 17.42 4.33 -2.28
C GLU A 349 18.49 4.71 -1.24
N GLY A 350 19.03 5.91 -1.30
CA GLY A 350 19.94 6.44 -0.28
C GLY A 350 19.31 6.52 1.13
N ILE A 351 17.98 6.52 1.22
CA ILE A 351 17.21 6.55 2.48
C ILE A 351 16.66 5.16 2.79
N VAL A 352 15.92 4.58 1.84
CA VAL A 352 15.14 3.35 2.06
C VAL A 352 15.90 2.07 1.73
N GLY A 353 17.09 2.17 1.15
CA GLY A 353 17.84 1.01 0.62
C GLY A 353 17.34 0.59 -0.76
N ARG A 354 17.94 -0.48 -1.30
CA ARG A 354 17.69 -0.94 -2.67
C ARG A 354 16.22 -1.31 -2.89
N THR A 355 15.65 -0.81 -3.97
CA THR A 355 14.31 -1.18 -4.44
C THR A 355 14.42 -2.21 -5.57
N THR A 356 13.73 -3.34 -5.46
CA THR A 356 13.64 -4.27 -6.58
C THR A 356 12.70 -3.72 -7.65
N MET A 357 13.13 -3.82 -8.90
CA MET A 357 12.30 -3.57 -10.07
C MET A 357 11.98 -4.86 -10.85
N SER A 358 12.33 -6.02 -10.27
CA SER A 358 12.10 -7.34 -10.89
C SER A 358 10.67 -7.83 -10.76
N ILE A 359 9.90 -7.22 -9.86
CA ILE A 359 8.45 -7.42 -9.68
C ILE A 359 7.77 -6.09 -9.38
N SER A 360 6.48 -6.01 -9.68
CA SER A 360 5.59 -4.94 -9.21
C SER A 360 4.75 -5.45 -8.05
N ALA A 361 4.85 -4.79 -6.88
CA ALA A 361 4.00 -5.13 -5.74
C ALA A 361 2.51 -4.93 -6.09
N ASN A 362 2.17 -3.92 -6.89
CA ASN A 362 0.80 -3.64 -7.31
C ASN A 362 0.22 -4.80 -8.15
N GLU A 363 0.97 -5.29 -9.15
CA GLU A 363 0.52 -6.41 -9.99
C GLU A 363 0.35 -7.69 -9.16
N VAL A 364 1.34 -8.01 -8.32
CA VAL A 364 1.31 -9.22 -7.49
C VAL A 364 0.17 -9.17 -6.47
N MET A 365 -0.01 -8.03 -5.76
CA MET A 365 -1.10 -7.93 -4.79
C MET A 365 -2.46 -7.90 -5.47
N TRP A 366 -2.59 -7.33 -6.65
CA TRP A 366 -3.85 -7.31 -7.38
C TRP A 366 -4.26 -8.70 -7.87
N GLU A 367 -3.34 -9.48 -8.44
CA GLU A 367 -3.58 -10.89 -8.78
C GLU A 367 -4.05 -11.67 -7.53
N PHE A 368 -3.37 -11.45 -6.39
CA PHE A 368 -3.75 -12.07 -5.13
C PHE A 368 -5.14 -11.62 -4.66
N PHE A 369 -5.44 -10.35 -4.71
CA PHE A 369 -6.73 -9.80 -4.29
C PHE A 369 -7.89 -10.34 -5.14
N GLN A 370 -7.73 -10.40 -6.45
CA GLN A 370 -8.74 -10.95 -7.36
C GLN A 370 -9.07 -12.41 -7.05
N ALA A 371 -8.09 -13.18 -6.59
CA ALA A 371 -8.27 -14.59 -6.20
C ALA A 371 -8.97 -14.75 -4.84
N HIS A 372 -9.04 -13.70 -4.00
CA HIS A 372 -9.50 -13.78 -2.62
C HIS A 372 -10.67 -12.83 -2.30
N PRO A 373 -11.81 -12.92 -2.99
CA PRO A 373 -13.00 -12.19 -2.58
C PRO A 373 -13.55 -12.74 -1.26
N LEU A 374 -14.21 -11.88 -0.47
CA LEU A 374 -14.83 -12.22 0.80
C LEU A 374 -16.04 -13.14 0.58
N ARG A 375 -15.89 -14.40 0.91
CA ARG A 375 -16.99 -15.40 0.85
C ARG A 375 -17.94 -15.21 2.02
N ARG A 376 -19.23 -15.43 1.83
CA ARG A 376 -20.18 -15.52 2.96
C ARG A 376 -19.86 -16.76 3.79
N PRO A 377 -19.98 -16.70 5.13
CA PRO A 377 -20.01 -17.92 5.93
C PRO A 377 -21.08 -18.87 5.38
N ARG A 378 -20.71 -20.14 5.28
CA ARG A 378 -21.66 -21.20 4.92
C ARG A 378 -22.57 -21.50 6.08
#